data_c2e6fca6884243b63e94f6b5fc8684a9
#
_entry.id   c2e6fca6884243b63e94f6b5fc8684a9
#
_cell.length_a   1.000
_cell.length_b   1.000
_cell.length_c   1.000
_cell.angle_alpha   90.00
_cell.angle_beta   90.00
_cell.angle_gamma   90.00
#
_symmetry.space_group_name_H-M   'P 1'
#
loop_
_entity.id
_entity.type
_entity.pdbx_description
1 polymer ?
#
loop_
_entity_poly.entity_id
_entity_poly.type
_entity_poly.pdbx_seq_one_letter_code
_entity_poly.pdbx_strand_id
1 'polypeptide(L)'
;RIIDSVANLYLRQNVERMSEEAESGLKFLQKQLPLIKDEMEAAEIELNSYRMSKSSVDLTLEAQSLLERIITIEAQLAELEVKRADISKKYTNVHPIMITLVNHEAKLKEQLEKINSKAHGLPKTQQEILRLSRDVEVATTIYTQLLNKVQELKVAKAGTVGNVRIIDTALTAEKPIKPKKTMIVLLSLVLGIFLGVTVAFVRRAMSKGVEDPDSIEKNIGIP
;
A
#
# COMPACT_ATOMS: atom_id res chain seq x y z
N ARG A 1 -5.09 27.24 -2.27
CA ARG A 1 -4.69 26.93 -3.67
C ARG A 1 -3.55 25.93 -3.73
N ILE A 2 -2.37 26.18 -3.09
CA ILE A 2 -1.23 25.22 -3.14
C ILE A 2 -1.60 23.89 -2.48
N ILE A 3 -2.24 23.92 -1.30
CA ILE A 3 -2.68 22.71 -0.57
C ILE A 3 -3.70 21.93 -1.40
N ASP A 4 -4.66 22.58 -2.02
CA ASP A 4 -5.66 21.93 -2.89
C ASP A 4 -5.00 21.32 -4.13
N SER A 5 -4.00 22.00 -4.71
CA SER A 5 -3.23 21.45 -5.84
C SER A 5 -2.44 20.21 -5.43
N VAL A 6 -1.81 20.21 -4.24
CA VAL A 6 -1.09 19.06 -3.70
C VAL A 6 -2.05 17.90 -3.40
N ALA A 7 -3.22 18.19 -2.80
CA ALA A 7 -4.23 17.17 -2.52
C ALA A 7 -4.76 16.52 -3.79
N ASN A 8 -5.06 17.30 -4.82
CA ASN A 8 -5.51 16.80 -6.13
C ASN A 8 -4.41 16.02 -6.86
N LEU A 9 -3.15 16.46 -6.77
CA LEU A 9 -2.01 15.73 -7.35
C LEU A 9 -1.83 14.38 -6.66
N TYR A 10 -1.89 14.34 -5.33
CA TYR A 10 -1.79 13.11 -4.55
C TYR A 10 -2.92 12.12 -4.88
N LEU A 11 -4.15 12.63 -5.00
CA LEU A 11 -5.31 11.81 -5.39
C LEU A 11 -5.10 11.20 -6.78
N ARG A 12 -4.66 12.00 -7.75
CA ARG A 12 -4.37 11.52 -9.11
C ARG A 12 -3.27 10.46 -9.13
N GLN A 13 -2.15 10.71 -8.45
CA GLN A 13 -1.05 9.75 -8.36
C GLN A 13 -1.48 8.45 -7.67
N ASN A 14 -2.35 8.53 -6.65
CA ASN A 14 -2.86 7.34 -5.99
C ASN A 14 -3.71 6.48 -6.93
N VAL A 15 -4.63 7.11 -7.69
CA VAL A 15 -5.47 6.41 -8.67
C VAL A 15 -4.61 5.81 -9.79
N GLU A 16 -3.64 6.54 -10.32
CA GLU A 16 -2.73 6.09 -11.36
C GLU A 16 -1.92 4.88 -10.93
N ARG A 17 -1.33 4.93 -9.73
CA ARG A 17 -0.59 3.79 -9.15
C ARG A 17 -1.47 2.55 -8.97
N MET A 18 -2.70 2.72 -8.46
CA MET A 18 -3.63 1.59 -8.32
C MET A 18 -4.00 0.99 -9.68
N SER A 19 -4.18 1.82 -10.70
CA SER A 19 -4.45 1.36 -12.07
C SER A 19 -3.27 0.60 -12.66
N GLU A 20 -2.04 1.06 -12.46
CA GLU A 20 -0.81 0.38 -12.90
C GLU A 20 -0.60 -0.96 -12.19
N GLU A 21 -0.85 -1.01 -10.87
CA GLU A 21 -0.81 -2.26 -10.10
C GLU A 21 -1.84 -3.28 -10.63
N ALA A 22 -3.07 -2.83 -10.90
CA ALA A 22 -4.12 -3.68 -11.47
C ALA A 22 -3.76 -4.14 -12.89
N GLU A 23 -3.17 -3.29 -13.73
CA GLU A 23 -2.74 -3.66 -15.07
C GLU A 23 -1.62 -4.71 -15.05
N SER A 24 -0.66 -4.58 -14.15
CA SER A 24 0.40 -5.57 -13.96
C SER A 24 -0.17 -6.93 -13.56
N GLY A 25 -1.12 -6.96 -12.63
CA GLY A 25 -1.85 -8.17 -12.24
C GLY A 25 -2.62 -8.79 -13.39
N LEU A 26 -3.33 -7.97 -14.17
CA LEU A 26 -4.07 -8.43 -15.35
C LEU A 26 -3.16 -9.08 -16.39
N LYS A 27 -2.02 -8.47 -16.72
CA LYS A 27 -1.04 -9.03 -17.66
C LYS A 27 -0.51 -10.40 -17.20
N PHE A 28 -0.28 -10.56 -15.90
CA PHE A 28 0.13 -11.85 -15.33
C PHE A 28 -0.97 -12.89 -15.48
N LEU A 29 -2.20 -12.57 -15.06
CA LEU A 29 -3.32 -13.50 -15.12
C LEU A 29 -3.72 -13.86 -16.55
N GLN A 30 -3.63 -12.93 -17.50
CA GLN A 30 -3.88 -13.19 -18.91
C GLN A 30 -2.91 -14.22 -19.51
N LYS A 31 -1.71 -14.35 -18.96
CA LYS A 31 -0.74 -15.39 -19.38
C LYS A 31 -1.02 -16.72 -18.70
N GLN A 32 -1.50 -16.72 -17.45
CA GLN A 32 -1.76 -17.93 -16.69
C GLN A 32 -3.08 -18.61 -17.06
N LEU A 33 -4.13 -17.82 -17.32
CA LEU A 33 -5.46 -18.36 -17.64
C LEU A 33 -5.49 -19.38 -18.78
N PRO A 34 -4.83 -19.18 -19.94
CA PRO A 34 -4.81 -20.18 -20.99
C PRO A 34 -4.14 -21.48 -20.55
N LEU A 35 -3.04 -21.40 -19.77
CA LEU A 35 -2.32 -22.57 -19.31
C LEU A 35 -3.18 -23.43 -18.38
N ILE A 36 -3.86 -22.82 -17.42
CA ILE A 36 -4.77 -23.50 -16.50
C ILE A 36 -6.00 -24.05 -17.24
N LYS A 37 -6.49 -23.34 -18.26
CA LYS A 37 -7.58 -23.84 -19.10
C LYS A 37 -7.18 -25.09 -19.87
N ASP A 38 -6.01 -25.08 -20.48
CA ASP A 38 -5.50 -26.24 -21.21
C ASP A 38 -5.28 -27.45 -20.26
N GLU A 39 -4.78 -27.19 -19.05
CA GLU A 39 -4.62 -28.20 -18.00
C GLU A 39 -5.96 -28.80 -17.57
N MET A 40 -7.00 -27.94 -17.37
CA MET A 40 -8.36 -28.38 -17.05
C MET A 40 -8.93 -29.25 -18.15
N GLU A 41 -8.85 -28.82 -19.42
CA GLU A 41 -9.35 -29.59 -20.58
C GLU A 41 -8.63 -30.95 -20.72
N ALA A 42 -7.31 -30.98 -20.50
CA ALA A 42 -6.54 -32.23 -20.52
C ALA A 42 -6.98 -33.17 -19.40
N ALA A 43 -7.17 -32.67 -18.18
CA ALA A 43 -7.62 -33.45 -17.05
C ALA A 43 -9.05 -34.01 -17.26
N GLU A 44 -9.96 -33.22 -17.85
CA GLU A 44 -11.32 -33.68 -18.21
C GLU A 44 -11.27 -34.83 -19.20
N ILE A 45 -10.44 -34.73 -20.23
CA ILE A 45 -10.28 -35.79 -21.24
C ILE A 45 -9.75 -37.06 -20.59
N GLU A 46 -8.75 -36.97 -19.71
CA GLU A 46 -8.17 -38.12 -19.00
C GLU A 46 -9.20 -38.79 -18.08
N LEU A 47 -9.96 -38.03 -17.29
CA LEU A 47 -11.02 -38.54 -16.44
C LEU A 47 -12.11 -39.25 -17.28
N ASN A 48 -12.56 -38.64 -18.35
CA ASN A 48 -13.60 -39.21 -19.20
C ASN A 48 -13.13 -40.49 -19.88
N SER A 49 -11.89 -40.54 -20.38
CA SER A 49 -11.31 -41.75 -20.98
C SER A 49 -11.21 -42.89 -19.96
N TYR A 50 -10.82 -42.60 -18.74
CA TYR A 50 -10.78 -43.60 -17.66
C TYR A 50 -12.17 -44.13 -17.32
N ARG A 51 -13.17 -43.25 -17.15
CA ARG A 51 -14.59 -43.64 -16.89
C ARG A 51 -15.15 -44.55 -18.00
N MET A 52 -14.86 -44.23 -19.25
CA MET A 52 -15.26 -45.06 -20.39
C MET A 52 -14.58 -46.43 -20.36
N SER A 53 -13.29 -46.51 -20.00
CA SER A 53 -12.53 -47.77 -19.98
C SER A 53 -12.94 -48.71 -18.85
N LYS A 54 -13.51 -48.20 -17.75
CA LYS A 54 -13.85 -48.97 -16.52
C LYS A 54 -15.32 -49.09 -16.22
N SER A 55 -16.21 -48.79 -17.18
CA SER A 55 -17.68 -48.92 -17.04
C SER A 55 -18.22 -48.18 -15.78
N SER A 56 -18.06 -46.88 -15.70
CA SER A 56 -18.62 -46.01 -14.66
C SER A 56 -18.26 -46.42 -13.21
N VAL A 57 -17.03 -46.11 -12.79
CA VAL A 57 -16.68 -46.21 -11.38
C VAL A 57 -16.99 -44.86 -10.70
N ASP A 58 -17.94 -44.84 -9.80
CA ASP A 58 -18.22 -43.68 -8.96
C ASP A 58 -17.33 -43.66 -7.70
N LEU A 59 -17.06 -42.46 -7.20
CA LEU A 59 -16.34 -42.29 -5.95
C LEU A 59 -17.20 -42.76 -4.77
N THR A 60 -16.59 -43.48 -3.85
CA THR A 60 -17.21 -43.79 -2.55
C THR A 60 -17.35 -42.49 -1.72
N LEU A 61 -18.28 -42.51 -0.74
CA LEU A 61 -18.45 -41.35 0.16
C LEU A 61 -17.15 -40.95 0.87
N GLU A 62 -16.33 -41.94 1.22
CA GLU A 62 -15.00 -41.67 1.81
C GLU A 62 -14.08 -40.95 0.83
N ALA A 63 -14.00 -41.42 -0.42
CA ALA A 63 -13.19 -40.80 -1.46
C ALA A 63 -13.69 -39.38 -1.82
N GLN A 64 -15.01 -39.17 -1.85
CA GLN A 64 -15.61 -37.85 -2.05
C GLN A 64 -15.22 -36.88 -0.93
N SER A 65 -15.28 -37.31 0.33
CA SER A 65 -14.87 -36.48 1.46
C SER A 65 -13.38 -36.11 1.42
N LEU A 66 -12.53 -37.04 0.97
CA LEU A 66 -11.09 -36.73 0.75
C LEU A 66 -10.91 -35.75 -0.39
N LEU A 67 -11.66 -35.91 -1.50
CA LEU A 67 -11.61 -35.02 -2.66
C LEU A 67 -11.96 -33.58 -2.28
N GLU A 68 -13.07 -33.35 -1.59
CA GLU A 68 -13.50 -32.00 -1.14
C GLU A 68 -12.42 -31.31 -0.29
N ARG A 69 -11.79 -32.07 0.59
CA ARG A 69 -10.69 -31.56 1.44
C ARG A 69 -9.45 -31.21 0.64
N ILE A 70 -9.08 -32.04 -0.33
CA ILE A 70 -7.93 -31.80 -1.22
C ILE A 70 -8.19 -30.51 -2.02
N ILE A 71 -9.37 -30.40 -2.67
CA ILE A 71 -9.75 -29.21 -3.46
C ILE A 71 -9.64 -27.95 -2.63
N THR A 72 -10.18 -27.99 -1.40
CA THR A 72 -10.15 -26.84 -0.50
C THR A 72 -8.71 -26.39 -0.18
N ILE A 73 -7.83 -27.35 0.13
CA ILE A 73 -6.43 -27.05 0.47
C ILE A 73 -5.66 -26.57 -0.75
N GLU A 74 -5.82 -27.22 -1.90
CA GLU A 74 -5.12 -26.82 -3.13
C GLU A 74 -5.58 -25.44 -3.63
N ALA A 75 -6.88 -25.11 -3.49
CA ALA A 75 -7.38 -23.78 -3.76
C ALA A 75 -6.78 -22.70 -2.84
N GLN A 76 -6.61 -23.03 -1.53
CA GLN A 76 -5.95 -22.14 -0.59
C GLN A 76 -4.45 -21.97 -0.90
N LEU A 77 -3.78 -23.05 -1.33
CA LEU A 77 -2.38 -22.99 -1.76
C LEU A 77 -2.22 -22.07 -2.99
N ALA A 78 -3.09 -22.21 -3.99
CA ALA A 78 -3.09 -21.36 -5.18
C ALA A 78 -3.33 -19.87 -4.82
N GLU A 79 -4.26 -19.59 -3.90
CA GLU A 79 -4.48 -18.21 -3.41
C GLU A 79 -3.25 -17.65 -2.71
N LEU A 80 -2.57 -18.46 -1.88
CA LEU A 80 -1.34 -18.07 -1.20
C LEU A 80 -0.20 -17.81 -2.18
N GLU A 81 -0.10 -18.59 -3.24
CA GLU A 81 0.91 -18.39 -4.29
C GLU A 81 0.71 -17.05 -5.00
N VAL A 82 -0.51 -16.71 -5.38
CA VAL A 82 -0.84 -15.40 -5.97
C VAL A 82 -0.51 -14.26 -5.00
N LYS A 83 -0.88 -14.40 -3.71
CA LYS A 83 -0.53 -13.40 -2.68
C LYS A 83 0.98 -13.27 -2.50
N ARG A 84 1.71 -14.40 -2.48
CA ARG A 84 3.16 -14.41 -2.36
C ARG A 84 3.83 -13.73 -3.54
N ALA A 85 3.36 -13.98 -4.77
CA ALA A 85 3.86 -13.33 -5.97
C ALA A 85 3.70 -11.81 -5.94
N ASP A 86 2.59 -11.31 -5.40
CA ASP A 86 2.36 -9.87 -5.25
C ASP A 86 3.21 -9.25 -4.12
N ILE A 87 3.25 -9.90 -2.97
CA ILE A 87 4.00 -9.42 -1.79
C ILE A 87 5.51 -9.47 -2.03
N SER A 88 6.03 -10.45 -2.78
CA SER A 88 7.46 -10.58 -3.11
C SER A 88 8.00 -9.39 -3.92
N LYS A 89 7.14 -8.65 -4.61
CA LYS A 89 7.51 -7.40 -5.31
C LYS A 89 7.79 -6.24 -4.35
N LYS A 90 7.21 -6.27 -3.15
CA LYS A 90 7.23 -5.17 -2.17
C LYS A 90 8.11 -5.47 -0.96
N TYR A 91 8.31 -6.74 -0.63
CA TYR A 91 8.99 -7.18 0.59
C TYR A 91 10.02 -8.27 0.32
N THR A 92 11.07 -8.27 1.12
CA THR A 92 12.12 -9.32 1.08
C THR A 92 11.66 -10.60 1.79
N ASN A 93 12.33 -11.71 1.52
CA ASN A 93 12.01 -13.01 2.12
C ASN A 93 12.12 -13.08 3.65
N VAL A 94 12.85 -12.14 4.27
CA VAL A 94 13.00 -12.02 5.74
C VAL A 94 11.92 -11.17 6.40
N HIS A 95 11.04 -10.57 5.63
CA HIS A 95 9.96 -9.74 6.18
C HIS A 95 8.93 -10.60 6.93
N PRO A 96 8.40 -10.18 8.10
CA PRO A 96 7.45 -10.96 8.89
C PRO A 96 6.24 -11.48 8.11
N ILE A 97 5.70 -10.68 7.19
CA ILE A 97 4.58 -11.08 6.32
C ILE A 97 4.97 -12.26 5.42
N MET A 98 6.18 -12.25 4.83
CA MET A 98 6.66 -13.36 4.00
C MET A 98 6.86 -14.63 4.82
N ILE A 99 7.44 -14.51 6.00
CA ILE A 99 7.62 -15.66 6.93
C ILE A 99 6.26 -16.27 7.30
N THR A 100 5.26 -15.43 7.59
CA THR A 100 3.90 -15.90 7.90
C THR A 100 3.27 -16.64 6.73
N LEU A 101 3.42 -16.15 5.49
CA LEU A 101 2.90 -16.80 4.29
C LEU A 101 3.57 -18.16 4.06
N VAL A 102 4.90 -18.24 4.16
CA VAL A 102 5.65 -19.49 4.00
C VAL A 102 5.26 -20.51 5.07
N ASN A 103 5.08 -20.08 6.32
CA ASN A 103 4.63 -20.95 7.39
C ASN A 103 3.20 -21.46 7.17
N HIS A 104 2.32 -20.63 6.62
CA HIS A 104 0.96 -21.04 6.27
C HIS A 104 0.97 -22.05 5.12
N GLU A 105 1.73 -21.78 4.07
CA GLU A 105 1.95 -22.71 2.95
C GLU A 105 2.46 -24.07 3.42
N ALA A 106 3.45 -24.08 4.32
CA ALA A 106 4.01 -25.33 4.88
C ALA A 106 2.96 -26.14 5.66
N LYS A 107 2.11 -25.48 6.45
CA LYS A 107 1.01 -26.14 7.17
C LYS A 107 -0.03 -26.75 6.24
N LEU A 108 -0.40 -26.05 5.18
CA LEU A 108 -1.35 -26.56 4.18
C LEU A 108 -0.76 -27.75 3.44
N LYS A 109 0.51 -27.72 3.06
CA LYS A 109 1.23 -28.86 2.44
C LYS A 109 1.28 -30.08 3.37
N GLU A 110 1.54 -29.88 4.66
CA GLU A 110 1.50 -30.97 5.65
C GLU A 110 0.09 -31.57 5.76
N GLN A 111 -0.96 -30.74 5.74
CA GLN A 111 -2.34 -31.23 5.75
C GLN A 111 -2.67 -32.04 4.50
N LEU A 112 -2.23 -31.56 3.32
CA LEU A 112 -2.40 -32.25 2.04
C LEU A 112 -1.72 -33.62 2.05
N GLU A 113 -0.48 -33.71 2.57
CA GLU A 113 0.25 -34.96 2.72
C GLU A 113 -0.49 -35.98 3.59
N LYS A 114 -1.05 -35.52 4.72
CA LYS A 114 -1.86 -36.37 5.61
C LYS A 114 -3.14 -36.91 4.92
N ILE A 115 -3.76 -36.13 4.05
CA ILE A 115 -4.93 -36.55 3.29
C ILE A 115 -4.51 -37.50 2.19
N ASN A 116 -3.44 -37.24 1.46
CA ASN A 116 -2.89 -38.13 0.44
C ASN A 116 -2.50 -39.49 1.04
N SER A 117 -1.91 -39.51 2.24
CA SER A 117 -1.59 -40.77 2.94
C SER A 117 -2.86 -41.60 3.24
N LYS A 118 -3.99 -40.96 3.57
CA LYS A 118 -5.27 -41.66 3.74
C LYS A 118 -5.82 -42.18 2.42
N ALA A 119 -5.68 -41.38 1.34
CA ALA A 119 -6.11 -41.79 -0.01
C ALA A 119 -5.37 -43.05 -0.48
N HIS A 120 -4.09 -43.28 -0.09
CA HIS A 120 -3.36 -44.49 -0.38
C HIS A 120 -3.93 -45.77 0.28
N GLY A 121 -4.79 -45.61 1.29
CA GLY A 121 -5.51 -46.75 1.89
C GLY A 121 -6.72 -47.24 1.07
N LEU A 122 -7.18 -46.48 0.06
CA LEU A 122 -8.29 -46.84 -0.79
C LEU A 122 -7.92 -47.95 -1.79
N PRO A 123 -8.91 -48.70 -2.34
CA PRO A 123 -8.69 -49.60 -3.49
C PRO A 123 -8.07 -48.87 -4.68
N LYS A 124 -7.23 -49.52 -5.47
CA LYS A 124 -6.49 -48.90 -6.59
C LYS A 124 -7.40 -48.17 -7.60
N THR A 125 -8.56 -48.72 -7.90
CA THR A 125 -9.57 -48.09 -8.78
C THR A 125 -10.11 -46.80 -8.18
N GLN A 126 -10.32 -46.77 -6.86
CA GLN A 126 -10.77 -45.58 -6.14
C GLN A 126 -9.65 -44.53 -6.03
N GLN A 127 -8.40 -44.95 -5.85
CA GLN A 127 -7.25 -44.03 -5.86
C GLN A 127 -7.14 -43.31 -7.21
N GLU A 128 -7.26 -44.06 -8.32
CA GLU A 128 -7.10 -43.50 -9.66
C GLU A 128 -8.25 -42.54 -10.02
N ILE A 129 -9.51 -42.92 -9.76
CA ILE A 129 -10.62 -42.03 -10.04
C ILE A 129 -10.62 -40.80 -9.11
N LEU A 130 -10.15 -40.95 -7.86
CA LEU A 130 -9.95 -39.83 -6.94
C LEU A 130 -8.89 -38.87 -7.50
N ARG A 131 -7.75 -39.39 -7.99
CA ARG A 131 -6.67 -38.58 -8.60
C ARG A 131 -7.21 -37.80 -9.79
N LEU A 132 -7.85 -38.48 -10.74
CA LEU A 132 -8.36 -37.84 -11.94
C LEU A 132 -9.48 -36.83 -11.66
N SER A 133 -10.38 -37.14 -10.73
CA SER A 133 -11.43 -36.22 -10.31
C SER A 133 -10.84 -35.01 -9.58
N ARG A 134 -9.79 -35.20 -8.78
CA ARG A 134 -9.05 -34.10 -8.13
C ARG A 134 -8.46 -33.16 -9.18
N ASP A 135 -7.77 -33.72 -10.17
CA ASP A 135 -7.07 -32.92 -11.19
C ASP A 135 -8.05 -32.03 -11.95
N VAL A 136 -9.24 -32.54 -12.30
CA VAL A 136 -10.33 -31.75 -12.92
C VAL A 136 -10.88 -30.69 -11.97
N GLU A 137 -11.28 -31.07 -10.76
CA GLU A 137 -11.94 -30.16 -9.82
C GLU A 137 -11.02 -29.05 -9.33
N VAL A 138 -9.75 -29.37 -9.10
CA VAL A 138 -8.72 -28.38 -8.72
C VAL A 138 -8.48 -27.40 -9.87
N ALA A 139 -8.23 -27.88 -11.07
CA ALA A 139 -8.02 -27.03 -12.23
C ALA A 139 -9.23 -26.12 -12.50
N THR A 140 -10.45 -26.67 -12.40
CA THR A 140 -11.72 -25.90 -12.55
C THR A 140 -11.84 -24.82 -11.47
N THR A 141 -11.53 -25.18 -10.23
CA THR A 141 -11.60 -24.23 -9.10
C THR A 141 -10.59 -23.11 -9.26
N ILE A 142 -9.35 -23.44 -9.59
CA ILE A 142 -8.29 -22.46 -9.83
C ILE A 142 -8.64 -21.56 -11.01
N TYR A 143 -9.09 -22.14 -12.13
CA TYR A 143 -9.53 -21.38 -13.30
C TYR A 143 -10.62 -20.36 -12.94
N THR A 144 -11.63 -20.80 -12.20
CA THR A 144 -12.75 -19.94 -11.77
C THR A 144 -12.26 -18.81 -10.84
N GLN A 145 -11.37 -19.14 -9.89
CA GLN A 145 -10.80 -18.12 -8.99
C GLN A 145 -9.96 -17.08 -9.75
N LEU A 146 -9.13 -17.53 -10.69
CA LEU A 146 -8.35 -16.62 -11.52
C LEU A 146 -9.23 -15.75 -12.42
N LEU A 147 -10.32 -16.32 -12.96
CA LEU A 147 -11.30 -15.57 -13.75
C LEU A 147 -11.98 -14.47 -12.91
N ASN A 148 -12.38 -14.80 -11.68
CA ASN A 148 -12.95 -13.85 -10.75
C ASN A 148 -11.94 -12.75 -10.41
N LYS A 149 -10.66 -13.12 -10.20
CA LYS A 149 -9.60 -12.15 -9.95
C LYS A 149 -9.34 -11.22 -11.14
N VAL A 150 -9.44 -11.73 -12.37
CA VAL A 150 -9.38 -10.90 -13.58
C VAL A 150 -10.52 -9.89 -13.60
N GLN A 151 -11.75 -10.29 -13.26
CA GLN A 151 -12.88 -9.36 -13.20
C GLN A 151 -12.68 -8.29 -12.12
N GLU A 152 -12.23 -8.68 -10.94
CA GLU A 152 -11.90 -7.74 -9.85
C GLU A 152 -10.86 -6.71 -10.29
N LEU A 153 -9.75 -7.18 -10.90
CA LEU A 153 -8.70 -6.29 -11.39
C LEU A 153 -9.14 -5.41 -12.57
N LYS A 154 -10.03 -5.90 -13.44
CA LYS A 154 -10.65 -5.06 -14.49
C LYS A 154 -11.46 -3.92 -13.89
N VAL A 155 -12.25 -4.21 -12.86
CA VAL A 155 -13.01 -3.18 -12.13
C VAL A 155 -12.07 -2.20 -11.43
N ALA A 156 -11.03 -2.70 -10.77
CA ALA A 156 -10.02 -1.85 -10.12
C ALA A 156 -9.29 -0.94 -11.13
N LYS A 157 -8.93 -1.48 -12.32
CA LYS A 157 -8.30 -0.69 -13.40
C LYS A 157 -9.24 0.36 -13.99
N ALA A 158 -10.53 0.02 -14.17
CA ALA A 158 -11.55 0.94 -14.70
C ALA A 158 -12.03 1.94 -13.63
N GLY A 159 -11.84 1.62 -12.36
CA GLY A 159 -12.32 2.41 -11.23
C GLY A 159 -11.52 3.69 -11.07
N THR A 160 -12.21 4.82 -11.19
CA THR A 160 -11.69 6.17 -10.84
C THR A 160 -11.70 6.42 -9.34
N VAL A 161 -12.07 5.42 -8.53
CA VAL A 161 -12.25 5.55 -7.08
C VAL A 161 -11.00 5.07 -6.38
N GLY A 162 -10.07 6.00 -6.11
CA GLY A 162 -8.95 5.72 -5.20
C GLY A 162 -9.44 5.54 -3.75
N ASN A 163 -8.62 4.89 -2.93
CA ASN A 163 -8.86 4.75 -1.48
C ASN A 163 -8.75 6.08 -0.72
N VAL A 164 -8.46 7.15 -1.42
CA VAL A 164 -8.27 8.50 -0.88
C VAL A 164 -9.35 9.42 -1.42
N ARG A 165 -10.00 10.16 -0.53
CA ARG A 165 -10.92 11.22 -0.90
C ARG A 165 -10.58 12.51 -0.17
N ILE A 166 -10.80 13.62 -0.81
CA ILE A 166 -10.71 14.94 -0.15
C ILE A 166 -11.94 15.07 0.75
N ILE A 167 -11.72 15.20 2.06
CA ILE A 167 -12.79 15.33 3.05
C ILE A 167 -13.25 16.80 3.10
N ASP A 168 -12.29 17.74 3.01
CA ASP A 168 -12.55 19.17 3.08
C ASP A 168 -11.55 19.95 2.21
N THR A 169 -11.95 21.11 1.71
CA THR A 169 -11.10 22.00 0.94
C THR A 169 -10.28 22.90 1.86
N ALA A 170 -9.07 23.25 1.42
CA ALA A 170 -8.20 24.13 2.21
C ALA A 170 -8.78 25.53 2.28
N LEU A 171 -9.20 25.93 3.47
CA LEU A 171 -9.63 27.30 3.77
C LEU A 171 -8.43 28.16 4.08
N THR A 172 -8.31 29.29 3.38
CA THR A 172 -7.32 30.32 3.72
C THR A 172 -7.83 31.13 4.89
N ALA A 173 -6.99 31.34 5.91
CA ALA A 173 -7.34 32.20 7.01
C ALA A 173 -7.66 33.64 6.47
N GLU A 174 -8.81 34.19 6.84
CA GLU A 174 -9.24 35.54 6.42
C GLU A 174 -8.26 36.63 6.89
N LYS A 175 -7.55 36.38 8.00
CA LYS A 175 -6.56 37.31 8.55
C LYS A 175 -5.15 36.76 8.41
N PRO A 176 -4.19 37.53 7.89
CA PRO A 176 -2.79 37.06 7.79
C PRO A 176 -2.21 36.83 9.20
N ILE A 177 -1.69 35.63 9.42
CA ILE A 177 -1.10 35.24 10.72
C ILE A 177 0.27 35.88 10.92
N LYS A 178 1.01 36.15 9.83
CA LYS A 178 2.31 36.83 9.81
C LYS A 178 2.42 37.76 8.58
N PRO A 179 3.16 38.86 8.64
CA PRO A 179 3.81 39.43 9.83
C PRO A 179 2.81 40.14 10.77
N LYS A 180 3.04 40.08 12.09
CA LYS A 180 2.24 40.79 13.09
C LYS A 180 2.56 42.28 13.04
N LYS A 181 1.87 43.03 12.16
CA LYS A 181 2.13 44.45 11.87
C LYS A 181 2.18 45.31 13.13
N THR A 182 1.26 45.13 14.07
CA THR A 182 1.24 45.84 15.35
C THR A 182 2.52 45.63 16.18
N MET A 183 3.07 44.41 16.21
CA MET A 183 4.27 44.11 16.97
C MET A 183 5.53 44.75 16.32
N ILE A 184 5.57 44.77 14.99
CA ILE A 184 6.66 45.40 14.25
C ILE A 184 6.65 46.93 14.46
N VAL A 185 5.48 47.54 14.39
CA VAL A 185 5.34 49.01 14.63
C VAL A 185 5.75 49.35 16.06
N LEU A 186 5.31 48.57 17.06
CA LEU A 186 5.66 48.82 18.45
C LEU A 186 7.16 48.66 18.70
N LEU A 187 7.79 47.63 18.12
CA LEU A 187 9.21 47.41 18.24
C LEU A 187 10.03 48.53 17.56
N SER A 188 9.61 48.98 16.36
CA SER A 188 10.28 50.06 15.64
C SER A 188 10.18 51.40 16.38
N LEU A 189 9.02 51.68 17.05
CA LEU A 189 8.81 52.89 17.85
C LEU A 189 9.76 52.87 19.08
N VAL A 190 9.85 51.78 19.79
CA VAL A 190 10.79 51.61 20.94
C VAL A 190 12.25 51.80 20.50
N LEU A 191 12.60 51.17 19.39
CA LEU A 191 13.96 51.28 18.85
C LEU A 191 14.30 52.73 18.39
N GLY A 192 13.31 53.37 17.76
CA GLY A 192 13.43 54.78 17.35
C GLY A 192 13.61 55.74 18.53
N ILE A 193 12.86 55.61 19.60
CA ILE A 193 13.03 56.39 20.83
C ILE A 193 14.40 56.15 21.44
N PHE A 194 14.82 54.90 21.54
CA PHE A 194 16.14 54.55 22.10
C PHE A 194 17.29 55.17 21.31
N LEU A 195 17.25 55.04 19.98
CA LEU A 195 18.22 55.68 19.09
C LEU A 195 18.19 57.20 19.20
N GLY A 196 17.03 57.81 19.24
CA GLY A 196 16.87 59.27 19.40
C GLY A 196 17.50 59.75 20.70
N VAL A 197 17.25 59.10 21.81
CA VAL A 197 17.85 59.44 23.12
C VAL A 197 19.35 59.28 23.08
N THR A 198 19.84 58.17 22.51
CA THR A 198 21.29 57.92 22.39
C THR A 198 21.98 58.98 21.58
N VAL A 199 21.41 59.36 20.43
CA VAL A 199 21.98 60.45 19.59
C VAL A 199 21.95 61.79 20.32
N ALA A 200 20.88 62.12 21.08
CA ALA A 200 20.82 63.32 21.87
C ALA A 200 21.90 63.37 22.94
N PHE A 201 22.15 62.30 23.65
CA PHE A 201 23.23 62.19 24.65
C PHE A 201 24.63 62.31 24.02
N VAL A 202 24.88 61.64 22.90
CA VAL A 202 26.14 61.76 22.16
C VAL A 202 26.39 63.20 21.70
N ARG A 203 25.35 63.81 21.13
CA ARG A 203 25.44 65.21 20.68
C ARG A 203 25.68 66.20 21.83
N ARG A 204 25.05 65.95 22.99
CA ARG A 204 25.28 66.76 24.22
C ARG A 204 26.70 66.54 24.76
N ALA A 205 27.23 65.34 24.73
CA ALA A 205 28.58 65.04 25.18
C ALA A 205 29.67 65.62 24.26
N MET A 206 29.35 65.74 22.93
CA MET A 206 30.28 66.35 21.96
C MET A 206 30.22 67.90 21.94
N SER A 207 29.07 68.49 22.32
CA SER A 207 28.98 69.95 22.45
C SER A 207 29.47 70.37 23.86
N LYS A 208 30.78 70.36 24.04
CA LYS A 208 31.41 71.03 25.20
C LYS A 208 31.29 72.52 25.01
N GLY A 209 30.11 73.10 25.31
CA GLY A 209 29.98 74.51 25.55
C GLY A 209 30.59 74.84 26.90
N VAL A 210 31.26 75.95 27.00
CA VAL A 210 31.76 76.48 28.26
C VAL A 210 30.56 76.81 29.13
N GLU A 211 30.27 75.96 30.11
CA GLU A 211 29.07 76.09 30.98
C GLU A 211 29.33 76.89 32.25
N ASP A 212 30.58 77.34 32.49
CA ASP A 212 30.91 77.98 33.76
C ASP A 212 31.62 79.35 33.49
N PRO A 213 30.94 80.47 33.69
CA PRO A 213 31.52 81.81 33.48
C PRO A 213 32.70 82.04 34.44
N ASP A 214 32.77 81.48 35.62
CA ASP A 214 33.80 81.60 36.62
C ASP A 214 35.15 80.96 36.20
N SER A 215 35.11 79.95 35.28
CA SER A 215 36.29 79.33 34.73
C SER A 215 37.00 80.21 33.68
N ILE A 216 36.26 81.08 33.03
CA ILE A 216 36.83 82.07 32.03
C ILE A 216 37.48 83.22 32.77
N GLU A 217 36.87 83.71 33.81
CA GLU A 217 37.42 84.81 34.62
C GLU A 217 38.75 84.45 35.32
N LYS A 218 38.84 83.18 35.74
CA LYS A 218 40.06 82.64 36.38
C LYS A 218 41.30 82.43 35.46
N ASN A 219 41.02 82.14 34.15
CA ASN A 219 42.10 81.85 33.16
C ASN A 219 42.51 83.05 32.32
N ILE A 220 41.70 84.11 32.24
CA ILE A 220 41.98 85.27 31.37
C ILE A 220 42.38 86.54 32.17
N GLY A 221 42.14 86.56 33.49
CA GLY A 221 42.65 87.61 34.37
C GLY A 221 42.13 89.05 34.08
N ILE A 222 40.94 89.15 33.49
CA ILE A 222 40.30 90.42 33.23
C ILE A 222 38.99 90.46 34.08
N PRO A 223 38.74 91.48 34.93
CA PRO A 223 37.53 91.59 35.71
C PRO A 223 36.31 91.87 34.89
#